data_712f76fc5da82b24464321d214bf82ef
#
_entry.id   712f76fc5da82b24464321d214bf82ef
#
_cell.length_a   1.000
_cell.length_b   1.000
_cell.length_c   1.000
_cell.angle_alpha   90.00
_cell.angle_beta   90.00
_cell.angle_gamma   90.00
#
_symmetry.space_group_name_H-M   'P 1'
#
loop_
_entity.id
_entity.type
_entity.pdbx_description
1 polymer ?
#
loop_
_entity_poly.entity_id
_entity_poly.type
_entity_poly.pdbx_seq_one_letter_code
_entity_poly.pdbx_strand_id
1 'polypeptide(L)'
;VTSVVIPAHNEAPVLGRLLSGLLGDARPGEFDVVVVANGCTDETESVARAHGVRVLSTPVPSKREALRLGDRAARGFPRLYVDADVTVSTAGARALVARLGGPGTPLAAAPERDLALADRPWSVRAYYAIWTRLPHVRTGLFGRGVIAVTEAGNERIRALPSVMADDLAASLAFGEGERVVVAEARAGIQTPRTFADLLRRRVRAATSVSELERETGPGGPSARTSLGDLVRIAAREPWLLPAAAVFTCVTVLARRRARHAVRAGDYTTWLRDESSRAPGS
;
A
#
# COMPACT_ATOMS: atom_id res chain seq x y z
N VAL A 1 2.16 -20.69 12.11
CA VAL A 1 0.94 -20.15 11.46
C VAL A 1 1.26 -18.78 10.92
N THR A 2 0.94 -18.53 9.66
CA THR A 2 1.09 -17.20 9.06
C THR A 2 -0.06 -16.30 9.50
N SER A 3 0.26 -15.13 10.04
CA SER A 3 -0.77 -14.15 10.41
C SER A 3 -1.00 -13.13 9.31
N VAL A 4 -2.26 -12.71 9.15
CA VAL A 4 -2.66 -11.65 8.21
C VAL A 4 -3.41 -10.57 9.00
N VAL A 5 -2.90 -9.34 8.98
CA VAL A 5 -3.48 -8.19 9.67
C VAL A 5 -4.07 -7.23 8.64
N ILE A 6 -5.37 -6.96 8.75
CA ILE A 6 -6.14 -6.12 7.82
C ILE A 6 -6.75 -4.95 8.58
N PRO A 7 -6.16 -3.74 8.53
CA PRO A 7 -6.81 -2.55 9.06
C PRO A 7 -7.96 -2.14 8.13
N ALA A 8 -9.16 -1.94 8.67
CA ALA A 8 -10.34 -1.58 7.89
C ALA A 8 -11.07 -0.39 8.52
N HIS A 9 -11.41 0.61 7.71
CA HIS A 9 -12.22 1.76 8.12
C HIS A 9 -13.27 2.07 7.05
N ASN A 10 -14.54 1.71 7.31
CA ASN A 10 -15.63 1.82 6.34
C ASN A 10 -15.27 1.16 4.99
N GLU A 11 -14.96 -0.13 5.02
CA GLU A 11 -14.52 -0.93 3.87
C GLU A 11 -15.51 -2.07 3.53
N ALA A 12 -16.75 -2.02 4.04
CA ALA A 12 -17.76 -3.04 3.77
C ALA A 12 -17.92 -3.38 2.28
N PRO A 13 -17.90 -2.40 1.32
CA PRO A 13 -18.06 -2.70 -0.10
C PRO A 13 -16.93 -3.52 -0.75
N VAL A 14 -15.74 -3.54 -0.13
CA VAL A 14 -14.52 -4.10 -0.77
C VAL A 14 -13.89 -5.24 0.04
N LEU A 15 -14.07 -5.26 1.35
CA LEU A 15 -13.45 -6.24 2.26
C LEU A 15 -13.82 -7.68 1.92
N GLY A 16 -15.08 -7.94 1.56
CA GLY A 16 -15.54 -9.28 1.19
C GLY A 16 -14.78 -9.85 -0.01
N ARG A 17 -14.46 -9.03 -1.01
CA ARG A 17 -13.67 -9.42 -2.18
C ARG A 17 -12.24 -9.82 -1.79
N LEU A 18 -11.60 -9.06 -0.91
CA LEU A 18 -10.27 -9.41 -0.39
C LEU A 18 -10.32 -10.74 0.35
N LEU A 19 -11.25 -10.92 1.31
CA LEU A 19 -11.34 -12.11 2.15
C LEU A 19 -11.68 -13.35 1.31
N SER A 20 -12.59 -13.25 0.34
CA SER A 20 -12.92 -14.35 -0.58
C SER A 20 -11.71 -14.77 -1.42
N GLY A 21 -10.91 -13.83 -1.93
CA GLY A 21 -9.70 -14.15 -2.70
C GLY A 21 -8.60 -14.76 -1.83
N LEU A 22 -8.39 -14.22 -0.65
CA LEU A 22 -7.34 -14.68 0.28
C LEU A 22 -7.64 -16.07 0.87
N LEU A 23 -8.91 -16.35 1.15
CA LEU A 23 -9.33 -17.58 1.84
C LEU A 23 -9.90 -18.65 0.91
N GLY A 24 -10.17 -18.34 -0.37
CA GLY A 24 -10.90 -19.22 -1.29
C GLY A 24 -10.29 -20.62 -1.43
N ASP A 25 -8.95 -20.71 -1.45
CA ASP A 25 -8.22 -21.99 -1.54
C ASP A 25 -7.39 -22.27 -0.27
N ALA A 26 -7.64 -21.54 0.82
CA ALA A 26 -6.90 -21.72 2.06
C ALA A 26 -7.35 -22.98 2.81
N ARG A 27 -6.39 -23.72 3.35
CA ARG A 27 -6.67 -24.86 4.23
C ARG A 27 -7.15 -24.36 5.59
N PRO A 28 -7.99 -25.13 6.28
CA PRO A 28 -8.37 -24.78 7.66
C PRO A 28 -7.14 -24.51 8.54
N GLY A 29 -7.10 -23.33 9.18
CA GLY A 29 -6.00 -22.94 10.05
C GLY A 29 -4.69 -22.53 9.35
N GLU A 30 -4.65 -22.41 8.03
CA GLU A 30 -3.45 -22.00 7.27
C GLU A 30 -3.06 -20.54 7.58
N PHE A 31 -4.05 -19.66 7.66
CA PHE A 31 -3.86 -18.25 8.00
C PHE A 31 -4.61 -17.87 9.27
N ASP A 32 -3.94 -17.14 10.16
CA ASP A 32 -4.55 -16.44 11.29
C ASP A 32 -4.92 -15.02 10.82
N VAL A 33 -6.13 -14.85 10.29
CA VAL A 33 -6.59 -13.56 9.75
C VAL A 33 -7.25 -12.74 10.84
N VAL A 34 -6.75 -11.50 11.03
CA VAL A 34 -7.26 -10.52 11.99
C VAL A 34 -7.67 -9.26 11.24
N VAL A 35 -8.95 -8.99 11.15
CA VAL A 35 -9.50 -7.72 10.67
C VAL A 35 -9.64 -6.77 11.84
N VAL A 36 -9.09 -5.57 11.74
CA VAL A 36 -9.23 -4.54 12.76
C VAL A 36 -10.10 -3.41 12.22
N ALA A 37 -11.36 -3.39 12.63
CA ALA A 37 -12.31 -2.33 12.31
C ALA A 37 -12.00 -1.09 13.16
N ASN A 38 -11.60 -0.01 12.54
CA ASN A 38 -11.18 1.20 13.24
C ASN A 38 -12.09 2.39 12.90
N GLY A 39 -12.90 2.81 13.87
CA GLY A 39 -13.86 3.90 13.74
C GLY A 39 -14.91 3.65 12.64
N CYS A 40 -15.29 2.39 12.40
CA CYS A 40 -16.27 2.03 11.39
C CYS A 40 -17.68 2.45 11.81
N THR A 41 -18.46 2.92 10.83
CA THR A 41 -19.87 3.27 10.93
C THR A 41 -20.74 2.49 9.94
N ASP A 42 -20.13 1.62 9.15
CA ASP A 42 -20.76 0.75 8.15
C ASP A 42 -20.69 -0.74 8.57
N GLU A 43 -21.08 -1.64 7.69
CA GLU A 43 -21.15 -3.08 7.89
C GLU A 43 -19.77 -3.80 7.81
N THR A 44 -18.66 -3.08 7.92
CA THR A 44 -17.31 -3.67 7.79
C THR A 44 -17.10 -4.85 8.75
N GLU A 45 -17.55 -4.73 9.99
CA GLU A 45 -17.37 -5.80 10.98
C GLU A 45 -18.23 -7.04 10.66
N SER A 46 -19.48 -6.84 10.26
CA SER A 46 -20.37 -7.95 9.92
C SER A 46 -19.88 -8.70 8.69
N VAL A 47 -19.37 -7.98 7.67
CA VAL A 47 -18.71 -8.58 6.50
C VAL A 47 -17.52 -9.44 6.92
N ALA A 48 -16.65 -8.95 7.80
CA ALA A 48 -15.51 -9.73 8.28
C ALA A 48 -15.94 -10.99 9.03
N ARG A 49 -16.90 -10.87 9.96
CA ARG A 49 -17.42 -12.03 10.73
C ARG A 49 -18.06 -13.09 9.85
N ALA A 50 -18.76 -12.68 8.79
CA ALA A 50 -19.36 -13.60 7.82
C ALA A 50 -18.33 -14.48 7.09
N HIS A 51 -17.07 -14.04 7.00
CA HIS A 51 -15.96 -14.82 6.43
C HIS A 51 -15.23 -15.70 7.48
N GLY A 52 -15.71 -15.75 8.71
CA GLY A 52 -15.13 -16.60 9.77
C GLY A 52 -13.78 -16.13 10.29
N VAL A 53 -13.36 -14.90 10.01
CA VAL A 53 -12.09 -14.33 10.48
C VAL A 53 -12.22 -13.65 11.84
N ARG A 54 -11.10 -13.48 12.54
CA ARG A 54 -11.07 -12.76 13.81
C ARG A 54 -11.27 -11.27 13.57
N VAL A 55 -12.15 -10.66 14.37
CA VAL A 55 -12.45 -9.22 14.27
C VAL A 55 -12.13 -8.54 15.57
N LEU A 56 -11.36 -7.48 15.50
CA LEU A 56 -11.13 -6.53 16.59
C LEU A 56 -11.75 -5.19 16.19
N SER A 57 -12.23 -4.43 17.18
CA SER A 57 -12.83 -3.12 16.96
C SER A 57 -12.18 -2.08 17.85
N THR A 58 -12.01 -0.86 17.30
CA THR A 58 -11.61 0.32 18.05
C THR A 58 -12.43 1.52 17.59
N PRO A 59 -12.87 2.41 18.49
CA PRO A 59 -13.59 3.61 18.10
C PRO A 59 -12.69 4.65 17.40
N VAL A 60 -11.35 4.51 17.47
CA VAL A 60 -10.39 5.47 16.94
C VAL A 60 -10.18 5.22 15.45
N PRO A 61 -10.49 6.18 14.54
CA PRO A 61 -10.28 6.03 13.10
C PRO A 61 -8.80 6.23 12.74
N SER A 62 -7.97 5.28 13.12
CA SER A 62 -6.52 5.32 12.91
C SER A 62 -6.01 4.01 12.35
N LYS A 63 -5.49 4.03 11.10
CA LYS A 63 -4.84 2.86 10.48
C LYS A 63 -3.68 2.35 11.33
N ARG A 64 -2.90 3.26 11.89
CA ARG A 64 -1.77 2.91 12.76
C ARG A 64 -2.20 2.17 14.02
N GLU A 65 -3.23 2.68 14.73
CA GLU A 65 -3.72 1.98 15.92
C GLU A 65 -4.32 0.62 15.55
N ALA A 66 -5.00 0.53 14.41
CA ALA A 66 -5.50 -0.74 13.90
C ALA A 66 -4.36 -1.73 13.63
N LEU A 67 -3.27 -1.30 12.98
CA LEU A 67 -2.10 -2.16 12.76
C LEU A 67 -1.47 -2.61 14.07
N ARG A 68 -1.33 -1.72 15.07
CA ARG A 68 -0.80 -2.09 16.40
C ARG A 68 -1.69 -3.10 17.15
N LEU A 69 -3.00 -2.92 17.09
CA LEU A 69 -3.96 -3.86 17.71
C LEU A 69 -3.89 -5.22 17.01
N GLY A 70 -3.91 -5.24 15.68
CA GLY A 70 -3.78 -6.45 14.90
C GLY A 70 -2.44 -7.17 15.14
N ASP A 71 -1.35 -6.41 15.24
CA ASP A 71 -0.02 -6.93 15.50
C ASP A 71 0.11 -7.63 16.84
N ARG A 72 -0.51 -7.07 17.89
CA ARG A 72 -0.57 -7.71 19.23
C ARG A 72 -1.43 -8.97 19.25
N ALA A 73 -2.47 -9.02 18.43
CA ALA A 73 -3.39 -10.14 18.37
C ALA A 73 -2.92 -11.27 17.45
N ALA A 74 -2.05 -10.96 16.51
CA ALA A 74 -1.51 -11.91 15.53
C ALA A 74 -0.62 -12.96 16.21
N ARG A 75 -0.75 -14.23 15.75
CA ARG A 75 -0.18 -15.40 16.43
C ARG A 75 1.18 -15.85 15.90
N GLY A 76 1.55 -15.45 14.71
CA GLY A 76 2.76 -15.98 14.10
C GLY A 76 3.36 -15.18 12.95
N PHE A 77 4.40 -15.78 12.37
CA PHE A 77 5.16 -15.27 11.24
C PHE A 77 5.34 -16.35 10.17
N PRO A 78 5.62 -16.00 8.90
CA PRO A 78 5.63 -14.62 8.38
C PRO A 78 4.30 -13.90 8.60
N ARG A 79 4.34 -12.58 8.71
CA ARG A 79 3.15 -11.75 8.92
C ARG A 79 2.86 -10.89 7.71
N LEU A 80 1.62 -10.91 7.22
CA LEU A 80 1.16 -10.08 6.13
C LEU A 80 0.35 -8.92 6.68
N TYR A 81 0.67 -7.70 6.25
CA TYR A 81 -0.17 -6.50 6.41
C TYR A 81 -0.84 -6.24 5.07
N VAL A 82 -2.17 -6.21 5.06
CA VAL A 82 -2.97 -6.14 3.83
C VAL A 82 -3.98 -5.02 3.95
N ASP A 83 -3.96 -4.07 3.01
CA ASP A 83 -4.98 -3.02 2.91
C ASP A 83 -6.33 -3.64 2.51
N ALA A 84 -7.43 -3.20 3.12
CA ALA A 84 -8.75 -3.79 2.92
C ALA A 84 -9.31 -3.60 1.50
N ASP A 85 -8.80 -2.63 0.74
CA ASP A 85 -9.26 -2.26 -0.61
C ASP A 85 -8.46 -2.91 -1.76
N VAL A 86 -7.51 -3.80 -1.45
CA VAL A 86 -6.78 -4.59 -2.46
C VAL A 86 -7.34 -6.00 -2.58
N THR A 87 -6.86 -6.74 -3.58
CA THR A 87 -7.11 -8.19 -3.68
C THR A 87 -5.79 -8.93 -3.74
N VAL A 88 -5.74 -10.06 -3.04
CA VAL A 88 -4.63 -11.01 -3.11
C VAL A 88 -5.20 -12.43 -3.00
N SER A 89 -4.73 -13.34 -3.84
CA SER A 89 -5.17 -14.75 -3.79
C SER A 89 -4.44 -15.53 -2.71
N THR A 90 -5.02 -16.67 -2.31
CA THR A 90 -4.35 -17.66 -1.44
C THR A 90 -2.98 -18.05 -2.00
N ALA A 91 -2.88 -18.32 -3.31
CA ALA A 91 -1.63 -18.68 -3.99
C ALA A 91 -0.61 -17.52 -3.90
N GLY A 92 -1.03 -16.27 -4.09
CA GLY A 92 -0.19 -15.10 -3.93
C GLY A 92 0.33 -14.92 -2.50
N ALA A 93 -0.52 -15.12 -1.50
CA ALA A 93 -0.11 -15.10 -0.10
C ALA A 93 0.91 -16.20 0.22
N ARG A 94 0.71 -17.42 -0.28
CA ARG A 94 1.67 -18.54 -0.16
C ARG A 94 3.02 -18.21 -0.79
N ALA A 95 3.03 -17.61 -1.99
CA ALA A 95 4.26 -17.22 -2.67
C ALA A 95 5.07 -16.19 -1.86
N LEU A 96 4.39 -15.21 -1.25
CA LEU A 96 5.04 -14.25 -0.35
C LEU A 96 5.65 -14.93 0.88
N VAL A 97 4.90 -15.83 1.52
CA VAL A 97 5.35 -16.59 2.69
C VAL A 97 6.55 -17.48 2.36
N ALA A 98 6.49 -18.20 1.26
CA ALA A 98 7.57 -19.08 0.80
C ALA A 98 8.89 -18.31 0.58
N ARG A 99 8.80 -17.06 0.12
CA ARG A 99 9.98 -16.21 -0.13
C ARG A 99 10.69 -15.75 1.13
N LEU A 100 10.00 -15.78 2.28
CA LEU A 100 10.52 -15.35 3.59
C LEU A 100 10.95 -16.53 4.48
N GLY A 101 10.81 -17.76 4.01
CA GLY A 101 10.94 -18.99 4.83
C GLY A 101 12.30 -19.66 4.75
N GLY A 102 13.40 -19.02 5.14
CA GLY A 102 14.69 -19.72 5.21
C GLY A 102 15.87 -18.84 5.65
N PRO A 103 17.03 -19.44 5.93
CA PRO A 103 18.24 -18.68 6.25
C PRO A 103 18.68 -17.82 5.05
N GLY A 104 19.05 -16.57 5.30
CA GLY A 104 19.52 -15.66 4.25
C GLY A 104 18.41 -15.12 3.32
N THR A 105 17.14 -15.36 3.65
CA THR A 105 16.00 -14.81 2.89
C THR A 105 15.79 -13.32 3.23
N PRO A 106 15.11 -12.58 2.35
CA PRO A 106 14.72 -11.21 2.63
C PRO A 106 13.91 -11.08 3.92
N LEU A 107 14.00 -9.93 4.57
CA LEU A 107 13.21 -9.61 5.77
C LEU A 107 11.78 -9.19 5.42
N ALA A 108 11.58 -8.69 4.19
CA ALA A 108 10.29 -8.23 3.71
C ALA A 108 10.06 -8.59 2.24
N ALA A 109 8.81 -8.92 1.91
CA ALA A 109 8.37 -9.22 0.56
C ALA A 109 7.05 -8.49 0.24
N ALA A 110 6.85 -8.15 -1.03
CA ALA A 110 5.58 -7.62 -1.51
C ALA A 110 5.24 -8.18 -2.89
N PRO A 111 3.94 -8.23 -3.26
CA PRO A 111 3.53 -8.75 -4.56
C PRO A 111 3.80 -7.75 -5.69
N GLU A 112 3.78 -8.23 -6.93
CA GLU A 112 3.63 -7.34 -8.08
C GLU A 112 2.27 -6.65 -8.07
N ARG A 113 2.23 -5.42 -8.63
CA ARG A 113 1.00 -4.63 -8.75
C ARG A 113 0.21 -5.08 -9.96
N ASP A 114 -1.06 -5.37 -9.76
CA ASP A 114 -2.05 -5.47 -10.83
C ASP A 114 -2.96 -4.25 -10.76
N LEU A 115 -2.68 -3.27 -11.61
CA LEU A 115 -3.36 -1.98 -11.59
C LEU A 115 -4.60 -2.01 -12.49
N ALA A 116 -5.78 -1.77 -11.93
CA ALA A 116 -7.01 -1.64 -12.69
C ALA A 116 -7.00 -0.34 -13.52
N LEU A 117 -6.54 -0.42 -14.77
CA LEU A 117 -6.36 0.73 -15.66
C LEU A 117 -7.27 0.72 -16.90
N ALA A 118 -7.95 -0.38 -17.21
CA ALA A 118 -8.72 -0.55 -18.45
C ALA A 118 -9.73 0.59 -18.67
N ASP A 119 -10.54 0.89 -17.66
CA ASP A 119 -11.63 1.88 -17.72
C ASP A 119 -11.21 3.25 -17.18
N ARG A 120 -9.90 3.55 -17.17
CA ARG A 120 -9.42 4.83 -16.63
C ARG A 120 -9.19 5.86 -17.73
N PRO A 121 -9.43 7.15 -17.45
CA PRO A 121 -9.11 8.23 -18.39
C PRO A 121 -7.64 8.19 -18.82
N TRP A 122 -7.38 8.64 -20.04
CA TRP A 122 -6.02 8.66 -20.58
C TRP A 122 -5.01 9.34 -19.64
N SER A 123 -5.38 10.42 -18.97
CA SER A 123 -4.50 11.13 -18.03
C SER A 123 -4.06 10.26 -16.85
N VAL A 124 -4.96 9.41 -16.30
CA VAL A 124 -4.63 8.46 -15.25
C VAL A 124 -3.74 7.36 -15.80
N ARG A 125 -4.07 6.79 -16.94
CA ARG A 125 -3.26 5.75 -17.62
C ARG A 125 -1.87 6.25 -17.93
N ALA A 126 -1.75 7.47 -18.49
CA ALA A 126 -0.49 8.11 -18.80
C ALA A 126 0.37 8.32 -17.54
N TYR A 127 -0.22 8.77 -16.44
CA TYR A 127 0.49 8.90 -15.16
C TYR A 127 1.09 7.57 -14.71
N TYR A 128 0.29 6.51 -14.67
CA TYR A 128 0.75 5.20 -14.21
C TYR A 128 1.73 4.54 -15.17
N ALA A 129 1.66 4.82 -16.47
CA ALA A 129 2.64 4.35 -17.46
C ALA A 129 4.07 4.79 -17.12
N ILE A 130 4.26 6.01 -16.62
CA ILE A 130 5.57 6.50 -16.16
C ILE A 130 5.87 6.01 -14.76
N TRP A 131 4.90 6.10 -13.83
CA TRP A 131 5.08 5.77 -12.42
C TRP A 131 5.59 4.34 -12.23
N THR A 132 5.04 3.36 -12.95
CA THR A 132 5.44 1.94 -12.86
C THR A 132 6.83 1.66 -13.41
N ARG A 133 7.39 2.56 -14.22
CA ARG A 133 8.75 2.43 -14.80
C ARG A 133 9.85 3.01 -13.93
N LEU A 134 9.48 3.78 -12.91
CA LEU A 134 10.46 4.39 -12.02
C LEU A 134 11.20 3.31 -11.20
N PRO A 135 12.54 3.37 -11.10
CA PRO A 135 13.32 2.34 -10.41
C PRO A 135 12.86 2.08 -8.98
N HIS A 136 12.72 3.13 -8.19
CA HIS A 136 12.28 3.04 -6.79
C HIS A 136 10.83 2.50 -6.63
N VAL A 137 9.98 2.67 -7.64
CA VAL A 137 8.64 2.08 -7.66
C VAL A 137 8.70 0.59 -7.97
N ARG A 138 9.57 0.18 -8.90
CA ARG A 138 9.72 -1.24 -9.27
C ARG A 138 10.25 -2.09 -8.13
N THR A 139 11.25 -1.61 -7.40
CA THR A 139 11.90 -2.35 -6.31
C THR A 139 11.32 -2.05 -4.92
N GLY A 140 10.56 -0.97 -4.77
CA GLY A 140 9.96 -0.57 -3.50
C GLY A 140 8.75 -1.44 -3.12
N LEU A 141 8.55 -1.64 -1.83
CA LEU A 141 7.42 -2.38 -1.28
C LEU A 141 6.14 -1.52 -1.16
N PHE A 142 6.27 -0.19 -1.17
CA PHE A 142 5.17 0.76 -1.00
C PHE A 142 4.17 0.75 -2.16
N GLY A 143 2.92 1.16 -1.89
CA GLY A 143 1.85 1.28 -2.87
C GLY A 143 1.49 -0.05 -3.54
N ARG A 144 1.63 -1.16 -2.83
CA ARG A 144 1.24 -2.50 -3.25
C ARG A 144 0.07 -3.04 -2.44
N GLY A 145 -0.26 -2.37 -1.32
CA GLY A 145 -1.34 -2.74 -0.43
C GLY A 145 -1.12 -4.06 0.32
N VAL A 146 0.01 -4.73 0.10
CA VAL A 146 0.41 -5.96 0.80
C VAL A 146 1.89 -5.92 1.07
N ILE A 147 2.28 -6.13 2.33
CA ILE A 147 3.67 -6.35 2.75
C ILE A 147 3.70 -7.58 3.66
N ALA A 148 4.51 -8.55 3.31
CA ALA A 148 4.83 -9.70 4.15
C ALA A 148 6.18 -9.49 4.82
N VAL A 149 6.32 -9.84 6.10
CA VAL A 149 7.55 -9.67 6.86
C VAL A 149 7.87 -10.89 7.71
N THR A 150 9.16 -11.13 7.93
CA THR A 150 9.66 -12.04 8.97
C THR A 150 9.46 -11.40 10.35
N GLU A 151 9.71 -12.15 11.43
CA GLU A 151 9.70 -11.60 12.80
C GLU A 151 10.71 -10.45 12.96
N ALA A 152 11.96 -10.64 12.51
CA ALA A 152 12.97 -9.59 12.53
C ALA A 152 12.61 -8.37 11.68
N GLY A 153 11.95 -8.59 10.52
CA GLY A 153 11.42 -7.51 9.69
C GLY A 153 10.30 -6.73 10.40
N ASN A 154 9.44 -7.44 11.14
CA ASN A 154 8.38 -6.80 11.93
C ASN A 154 8.94 -5.93 13.06
N GLU A 155 9.93 -6.43 13.79
CA GLU A 155 10.60 -5.66 14.85
C GLU A 155 11.16 -4.34 14.30
N ARG A 156 11.79 -4.39 13.12
CA ARG A 156 12.32 -3.20 12.44
C ARG A 156 11.22 -2.20 12.07
N ILE A 157 10.08 -2.67 11.53
CA ILE A 157 8.94 -1.79 11.22
C ILE A 157 8.36 -1.17 12.50
N ARG A 158 8.24 -1.93 13.58
CA ARG A 158 7.72 -1.44 14.87
C ARG A 158 8.61 -0.37 15.51
N ALA A 159 9.89 -0.37 15.21
CA ALA A 159 10.84 0.65 15.68
C ALA A 159 10.79 1.97 14.88
N LEU A 160 10.04 2.01 13.76
CA LEU A 160 9.93 3.21 12.94
C LEU A 160 9.13 4.32 13.63
N PRO A 161 9.47 5.60 13.34
CA PRO A 161 8.66 6.74 13.76
C PRO A 161 7.21 6.63 13.28
N SER A 162 6.32 7.32 13.99
CA SER A 162 4.90 7.33 13.73
C SER A 162 4.54 8.33 12.63
N VAL A 163 4.73 7.94 11.38
CA VAL A 163 4.42 8.78 10.22
C VAL A 163 3.18 8.29 9.47
N MET A 164 2.53 9.20 8.75
CA MET A 164 1.35 8.89 7.93
C MET A 164 1.68 7.96 6.72
N ALA A 165 2.94 7.87 6.31
CA ALA A 165 3.40 7.08 5.16
C ALA A 165 3.83 5.66 5.57
N ASP A 166 2.99 4.92 6.29
CA ASP A 166 3.32 3.61 6.87
C ASP A 166 3.93 2.62 5.87
N ASP A 167 3.37 2.52 4.66
CA ASP A 167 3.87 1.64 3.60
C ASP A 167 5.21 2.11 3.01
N LEU A 168 5.39 3.42 2.87
CA LEU A 168 6.65 4.01 2.41
C LEU A 168 7.74 3.87 3.47
N ALA A 169 7.44 4.22 4.73
CA ALA A 169 8.34 4.07 5.85
C ALA A 169 8.79 2.61 5.99
N ALA A 170 7.84 1.67 5.96
CA ALA A 170 8.13 0.24 5.97
C ALA A 170 9.01 -0.18 4.79
N SER A 171 8.75 0.33 3.57
CA SER A 171 9.58 0.03 2.40
C SER A 171 11.01 0.55 2.51
N LEU A 172 11.20 1.73 3.10
CA LEU A 172 12.50 2.37 3.28
C LEU A 172 13.31 1.80 4.46
N ALA A 173 12.66 1.07 5.37
CA ALA A 173 13.32 0.39 6.48
C ALA A 173 14.22 -0.77 6.03
N PHE A 174 14.05 -1.24 4.79
CA PHE A 174 14.80 -2.39 4.26
C PHE A 174 15.72 -1.98 3.11
N GLY A 175 16.97 -2.44 3.18
CA GLY A 175 17.95 -2.31 2.10
C GLY A 175 17.56 -3.16 0.86
N GLU A 176 18.31 -2.99 -0.24
CA GLU A 176 18.03 -3.70 -1.50
C GLU A 176 18.11 -5.24 -1.35
N GLY A 177 19.03 -5.75 -0.56
CA GLY A 177 19.16 -7.19 -0.29
C GLY A 177 18.19 -7.75 0.76
N GLU A 178 17.50 -6.88 1.49
CA GLU A 178 16.62 -7.26 2.60
C GLU A 178 15.14 -7.26 2.20
N ARG A 179 14.81 -6.84 0.99
CA ARG A 179 13.44 -6.79 0.46
C ARG A 179 13.36 -7.39 -0.93
N VAL A 180 12.20 -7.94 -1.26
CA VAL A 180 11.95 -8.51 -2.58
C VAL A 180 10.52 -8.24 -3.05
N VAL A 181 10.38 -8.03 -4.36
CA VAL A 181 9.09 -8.05 -5.05
C VAL A 181 8.93 -9.43 -5.68
N VAL A 182 7.87 -10.13 -5.31
CA VAL A 182 7.60 -11.52 -5.71
C VAL A 182 6.72 -11.51 -6.96
N ALA A 183 7.28 -11.94 -8.09
CA ALA A 183 6.60 -11.88 -9.39
C ALA A 183 5.39 -12.83 -9.48
N GLU A 184 5.43 -13.94 -8.75
CA GLU A 184 4.37 -14.95 -8.69
C GLU A 184 3.17 -14.50 -7.84
N ALA A 185 3.35 -13.50 -6.99
CA ALA A 185 2.29 -12.90 -6.20
C ALA A 185 1.81 -11.61 -6.86
N ARG A 186 0.49 -11.44 -7.00
CA ARG A 186 -0.12 -10.23 -7.55
C ARG A 186 -1.12 -9.64 -6.56
N ALA A 187 -1.07 -8.31 -6.39
CA ALA A 187 -2.08 -7.56 -5.67
C ALA A 187 -2.89 -6.71 -6.65
N GLY A 188 -4.19 -6.96 -6.72
CA GLY A 188 -5.13 -6.15 -7.50
C GLY A 188 -5.39 -4.83 -6.78
N ILE A 189 -5.05 -3.71 -7.43
CA ILE A 189 -5.12 -2.37 -6.87
C ILE A 189 -6.04 -1.51 -7.70
N GLN A 190 -7.07 -0.95 -7.07
CA GLN A 190 -7.94 0.01 -7.72
C GLN A 190 -7.21 1.34 -7.92
N THR A 191 -7.16 1.79 -9.16
CA THR A 191 -6.59 3.11 -9.50
C THR A 191 -7.68 4.18 -9.49
N PRO A 192 -7.32 5.46 -9.28
CA PRO A 192 -8.28 6.56 -9.31
C PRO A 192 -9.12 6.58 -10.59
N ARG A 193 -10.41 6.84 -10.47
CA ARG A 193 -11.33 6.88 -11.62
C ARG A 193 -11.28 8.20 -12.40
N THR A 194 -10.82 9.27 -11.76
CA THR A 194 -10.74 10.59 -12.38
C THR A 194 -9.35 11.21 -12.18
N PHE A 195 -9.04 12.23 -12.97
CA PHE A 195 -7.83 13.04 -12.78
C PHE A 195 -7.82 13.76 -11.42
N ALA A 196 -8.99 14.21 -10.95
CA ALA A 196 -9.12 14.87 -9.65
C ALA A 196 -8.79 13.90 -8.50
N ASP A 197 -9.24 12.65 -8.58
CA ASP A 197 -8.94 11.59 -7.60
C ASP A 197 -7.45 11.24 -7.62
N LEU A 198 -6.86 11.12 -8.82
CA LEU A 198 -5.42 10.94 -8.96
C LEU A 198 -4.64 12.05 -8.24
N LEU A 199 -5.03 13.30 -8.48
CA LEU A 199 -4.36 14.44 -7.88
C LEU A 199 -4.52 14.43 -6.35
N ARG A 200 -5.72 14.14 -5.80
CA ARG A 200 -5.96 13.99 -4.36
C ARG A 200 -5.05 12.91 -3.76
N ARG A 201 -5.01 11.72 -4.38
CA ARG A 201 -4.15 10.61 -3.95
C ARG A 201 -2.66 11.00 -3.97
N ARG A 202 -2.22 11.77 -4.98
CA ARG A 202 -0.83 12.21 -5.11
C ARG A 202 -0.47 13.33 -4.13
N VAL A 203 -1.40 14.23 -3.82
CA VAL A 203 -1.23 15.26 -2.77
C VAL A 203 -1.02 14.56 -1.43
N ARG A 204 -1.88 13.61 -1.05
CA ARG A 204 -1.73 12.83 0.18
C ARG A 204 -0.36 12.14 0.25
N ALA A 205 0.03 11.45 -0.81
CA ALA A 205 1.34 10.79 -0.84
C ALA A 205 2.51 11.77 -0.72
N ALA A 206 2.42 12.96 -1.34
CA ALA A 206 3.46 13.97 -1.23
C ALA A 206 3.54 14.61 0.17
N THR A 207 2.39 14.78 0.86
CA THR A 207 2.34 15.24 2.24
C THR A 207 3.01 14.20 3.17
N SER A 208 2.66 12.92 3.03
CA SER A 208 3.24 11.84 3.83
C SER A 208 4.77 11.69 3.62
N VAL A 209 5.25 11.83 2.38
CA VAL A 209 6.70 11.85 2.10
C VAL A 209 7.38 13.02 2.80
N SER A 210 6.77 14.22 2.76
CA SER A 210 7.35 15.41 3.41
C SER A 210 7.36 15.29 4.93
N GLU A 211 6.40 14.62 5.52
CA GLU A 211 6.35 14.31 6.96
C GLU A 211 7.48 13.34 7.33
N LEU A 212 7.61 12.25 6.61
CA LEU A 212 8.67 11.26 6.82
C LEU A 212 10.06 11.89 6.72
N GLU A 213 10.32 12.73 5.70
CA GLU A 213 11.61 13.41 5.52
C GLU A 213 11.94 14.40 6.65
N ARG A 214 10.93 15.02 7.27
CA ARG A 214 11.15 15.89 8.44
C ARG A 214 11.56 15.09 9.68
N GLU A 215 10.98 13.91 9.88
CA GLU A 215 11.29 13.06 11.03
C GLU A 215 12.62 12.33 10.87
N THR A 216 12.97 11.91 9.65
CA THR A 216 14.23 11.18 9.39
C THR A 216 15.44 12.08 9.16
N GLY A 217 15.23 13.39 8.97
CA GLY A 217 16.30 14.36 8.75
C GLY A 217 16.93 14.35 7.35
N PRO A 218 17.85 15.30 7.07
CA PRO A 218 18.55 15.37 5.79
C PRO A 218 19.50 14.18 5.63
N GLY A 219 19.33 13.42 4.56
CA GLY A 219 20.14 12.22 4.25
C GLY A 219 19.42 10.89 4.46
N GLY A 220 18.18 10.91 4.93
CA GLY A 220 17.34 9.71 4.99
C GLY A 220 17.01 9.14 3.60
N PRO A 221 16.64 7.87 3.51
CA PRO A 221 16.28 7.24 2.25
C PRO A 221 15.09 7.97 1.61
N SER A 222 15.22 8.37 0.35
CA SER A 222 14.22 9.16 -0.36
C SER A 222 13.63 8.39 -1.54
N ALA A 223 12.29 8.37 -1.64
CA ALA A 223 11.56 7.83 -2.79
C ALA A 223 11.28 8.91 -3.86
N ARG A 224 12.10 9.95 -3.96
CA ARG A 224 11.90 11.03 -4.93
C ARG A 224 12.28 10.59 -6.33
N THR A 225 11.41 10.90 -7.29
CA THR A 225 11.70 10.78 -8.71
C THR A 225 12.78 11.77 -9.11
N SER A 226 13.85 11.32 -9.73
CA SER A 226 14.89 12.16 -10.31
C SER A 226 14.54 12.56 -11.75
N LEU A 227 15.05 13.72 -12.21
CA LEU A 227 14.96 14.09 -13.62
C LEU A 227 15.68 13.08 -14.52
N GLY A 228 16.79 12.52 -14.04
CA GLY A 228 17.54 11.50 -14.77
C GLY A 228 16.72 10.23 -15.04
N ASP A 229 15.83 9.84 -14.14
CA ASP A 229 14.94 8.69 -14.35
C ASP A 229 13.95 8.97 -15.49
N LEU A 230 13.36 10.18 -15.51
CA LEU A 230 12.44 10.58 -16.57
C LEU A 230 13.13 10.67 -17.94
N VAL A 231 14.33 11.24 -17.99
CA VAL A 231 15.13 11.30 -19.22
C VAL A 231 15.48 9.89 -19.71
N ARG A 232 15.87 8.98 -18.81
CA ARG A 232 16.19 7.59 -19.15
C ARG A 232 14.96 6.84 -19.70
N ILE A 233 13.78 7.05 -19.10
CA ILE A 233 12.53 6.47 -19.61
C ILE A 233 12.22 7.04 -21.00
N ALA A 234 12.27 8.36 -21.17
CA ALA A 234 11.99 9.02 -22.44
C ALA A 234 12.97 8.60 -23.56
N ALA A 235 14.24 8.42 -23.24
CA ALA A 235 15.25 7.97 -24.21
C ALA A 235 15.02 6.51 -24.65
N ARG A 236 14.53 5.64 -23.75
CA ARG A 236 14.25 4.23 -24.07
C ARG A 236 12.89 4.03 -24.75
N GLU A 237 11.92 4.85 -24.38
CA GLU A 237 10.52 4.74 -24.82
C GLU A 237 9.99 6.13 -25.24
N PRO A 238 10.44 6.70 -26.40
CA PRO A 238 10.12 8.08 -26.78
C PRO A 238 8.62 8.34 -27.01
N TRP A 239 7.84 7.30 -27.30
CA TRP A 239 6.37 7.39 -27.37
C TRP A 239 5.70 7.73 -26.04
N LEU A 240 6.41 7.62 -24.92
CA LEU A 240 5.93 8.00 -23.59
C LEU A 240 6.14 9.48 -23.24
N LEU A 241 6.71 10.31 -24.14
CA LEU A 241 6.90 11.74 -23.89
C LEU A 241 5.60 12.47 -23.48
N PRO A 242 4.43 12.23 -24.11
CA PRO A 242 3.18 12.83 -23.67
C PRO A 242 2.79 12.36 -22.23
N ALA A 243 3.02 11.09 -21.94
CA ALA A 243 2.76 10.55 -20.61
C ALA A 243 3.73 11.13 -19.56
N ALA A 244 4.99 11.36 -19.91
CA ALA A 244 5.97 12.00 -19.04
C ALA A 244 5.59 13.46 -18.72
N ALA A 245 5.02 14.20 -19.68
CA ALA A 245 4.49 15.53 -19.44
C ALA A 245 3.32 15.51 -18.43
N VAL A 246 2.37 14.58 -18.59
CA VAL A 246 1.25 14.39 -17.61
C VAL A 246 1.79 14.03 -16.25
N PHE A 247 2.71 13.07 -16.16
CA PHE A 247 3.32 12.66 -14.90
C PHE A 247 3.99 13.83 -14.18
N THR A 248 4.76 14.63 -14.92
CA THR A 248 5.46 15.80 -14.39
C THR A 248 4.47 16.86 -13.91
N CYS A 249 3.44 17.17 -14.70
CA CYS A 249 2.38 18.11 -14.32
C CYS A 249 1.70 17.68 -13.02
N VAL A 250 1.22 16.44 -12.93
CA VAL A 250 0.58 15.89 -11.74
C VAL A 250 1.52 15.95 -10.54
N THR A 251 2.78 15.59 -10.71
CA THR A 251 3.78 15.59 -9.65
C THR A 251 4.06 17.01 -9.12
N VAL A 252 4.20 17.99 -10.01
CA VAL A 252 4.43 19.39 -9.63
C VAL A 252 3.20 19.97 -8.93
N LEU A 253 2.01 19.75 -9.47
CA LEU A 253 0.76 20.20 -8.85
C LEU A 253 0.54 19.58 -7.47
N ALA A 254 0.77 18.27 -7.35
CA ALA A 254 0.66 17.57 -6.06
C ALA A 254 1.64 18.12 -5.03
N ARG A 255 2.91 18.32 -5.40
CA ARG A 255 3.93 18.90 -4.51
C ARG A 255 3.60 20.33 -4.09
N ARG A 256 3.08 21.16 -5.01
CA ARG A 256 2.66 22.54 -4.68
C ARG A 256 1.52 22.52 -3.66
N ARG A 257 0.48 21.72 -3.90
CA ARG A 257 -0.67 21.59 -2.98
C ARG A 257 -0.27 21.00 -1.63
N ALA A 258 0.59 19.97 -1.61
CA ALA A 258 1.11 19.38 -0.38
C ALA A 258 1.88 20.42 0.45
N ARG A 259 2.73 21.26 -0.17
CA ARG A 259 3.44 22.35 0.56
C ARG A 259 2.48 23.35 1.17
N HIS A 260 1.37 23.67 0.50
CA HIS A 260 0.34 24.56 1.07
C HIS A 260 -0.36 23.92 2.26
N ALA A 261 -0.78 22.65 2.17
CA ALA A 261 -1.39 21.91 3.26
C ALA A 261 -0.46 21.83 4.49
N VAL A 262 0.81 21.50 4.26
CA VAL A 262 1.83 21.44 5.32
C VAL A 262 2.06 22.78 6.00
N ARG A 263 2.08 23.90 5.25
CA ARG A 263 2.22 25.25 5.81
C ARG A 263 0.99 25.69 6.62
N ALA A 264 -0.20 25.22 6.21
CA ALA A 264 -1.45 25.48 6.92
C ALA A 264 -1.64 24.59 8.17
N GLY A 265 -0.71 23.67 8.44
CA GLY A 265 -0.83 22.72 9.56
C GLY A 265 -1.95 21.69 9.39
N ASP A 266 -2.50 21.57 8.19
CA ASP A 266 -3.59 20.65 7.88
C ASP A 266 -3.01 19.25 7.54
N TYR A 267 -2.77 18.46 8.58
CA TYR A 267 -2.40 17.04 8.49
C TYR A 267 -3.60 16.11 8.70
N THR A 268 -4.76 16.68 9.04
CA THR A 268 -5.95 15.93 9.48
C THR A 268 -6.97 15.72 8.37
N THR A 269 -6.93 16.53 7.31
CA THR A 269 -7.83 16.34 6.16
C THR A 269 -7.47 15.05 5.42
N TRP A 270 -8.17 13.98 5.81
CA TRP A 270 -8.05 12.68 5.16
C TRP A 270 -8.60 12.76 3.73
N LEU A 271 -7.73 13.09 2.77
CA LEU A 271 -8.05 13.11 1.34
C LEU A 271 -8.23 11.68 0.82
N ARG A 272 -9.32 11.03 1.23
CA ARG A 272 -9.64 9.66 0.85
C ARG A 272 -10.08 9.61 -0.62
N ASP A 273 -9.65 8.59 -1.35
CA ASP A 273 -10.15 8.30 -2.70
C ASP A 273 -11.41 7.42 -2.57
N GLU A 274 -12.58 8.04 -2.54
CA GLU A 274 -13.87 7.35 -2.50
C GLU A 274 -14.16 6.60 -3.82
N SER A 275 -13.58 7.05 -4.93
CA SER A 275 -13.86 6.48 -6.25
C SER A 275 -13.31 5.06 -6.42
N SER A 276 -12.28 4.68 -5.68
CA SER A 276 -11.69 3.32 -5.71
C SER A 276 -12.57 2.26 -5.02
N ARG A 277 -13.56 2.69 -4.21
CA ARG A 277 -14.45 1.85 -3.41
C ARG A 277 -15.84 1.67 -3.99
N ALA A 278 -16.20 2.47 -4.98
CA ALA A 278 -17.49 2.30 -5.65
C ALA A 278 -17.60 0.90 -6.26
N PRO A 279 -18.72 0.16 -6.05
CA PRO A 279 -18.92 -1.12 -6.69
C PRO A 279 -18.67 -0.98 -8.18
N GLY A 280 -17.95 -1.93 -8.76
CA GLY A 280 -17.77 -1.99 -10.21
C GLY A 280 -19.13 -2.20 -10.86
N SER A 281 -19.50 -1.31 -11.76
CA SER A 281 -20.55 -1.54 -12.76
C SER A 281 -20.07 -2.59 -13.75
#